data_5ee672238fd4b7f1a1ea2d420a88e95f
#
_entry.id   5ee672238fd4b7f1a1ea2d420a88e95f
#
_cell.length_a   1.000
_cell.length_b   1.000
_cell.length_c   1.000
_cell.angle_alpha   90.00
_cell.angle_beta   90.00
_cell.angle_gamma   90.00
#
_symmetry.space_group_name_H-M   'P 1'
#
loop_
_entity.id
_entity.type
_entity.pdbx_description
1 polymer ?
#
loop_
_entity_poly.entity_id
_entity_poly.type
_entity_poly.pdbx_seq_one_letter_code
_entity_poly.pdbx_strand_id
1 'polypeptide(L)'
;MAYVEERLMFLQAAHIVTTPQRDLKGLLSRLQYEDGLHSDLLKNRLTELRVSSSKGQGVPDKRLEVVMDEAMESDGSVELLAALVKVFKPALLDAYRSYVCQTNGLADYESARLLRTIIAEEEHALGLLEAAYGDVVRSAEEEVLAAEWAETLARALEEAGGIDGEVETGTGCVQPVRSGGRYKVARRPARDDTFSSVWDFLHVDEDRVPERLAQMIATRLGEITIAEALAIVLLEVEGQPWSFYVAISRHMWDEMRHSLFGEAATEQVYGDRAALPLRDFEIEYLFEMTPLELYAMLGIGVEAALMKYPPGKRAEYEFCRDQARHPLMTTLQDFDWADEVEHVQIARQQLKEWFAGDADELSALAEQGMEFRARTRRLRPPSPMPELPGV
;
A
#
# COMPACT_ATOMS: atom_id res chain seq x y z
N MET A 1 -7.17 -3.97 -19.79
CA MET A 1 -6.62 -2.75 -19.17
C MET A 1 -7.14 -2.56 -17.74
N ALA A 2 -8.40 -2.15 -17.44
CA ALA A 2 -8.86 -1.91 -16.06
C ALA A 2 -8.62 -3.08 -15.08
N TYR A 3 -8.83 -4.32 -15.52
CA TYR A 3 -8.52 -5.51 -14.74
C TYR A 3 -7.02 -5.66 -14.44
N VAL A 4 -6.15 -5.31 -15.38
CA VAL A 4 -4.70 -5.40 -15.18
C VAL A 4 -4.24 -4.36 -14.15
N GLU A 5 -4.75 -3.13 -14.22
CA GLU A 5 -4.49 -2.11 -13.19
C GLU A 5 -4.92 -2.58 -11.79
N GLU A 6 -6.14 -3.14 -11.68
CA GLU A 6 -6.61 -3.77 -10.44
C GLU A 6 -5.62 -4.84 -9.93
N ARG A 7 -5.14 -5.71 -10.81
CA ARG A 7 -4.22 -6.78 -10.42
C ARG A 7 -2.83 -6.26 -10.06
N LEU A 8 -2.36 -5.19 -10.72
CA LEU A 8 -1.10 -4.52 -10.37
C LEU A 8 -1.20 -3.84 -9.01
N MET A 9 -2.35 -3.22 -8.67
CA MET A 9 -2.60 -2.73 -7.31
C MET A 9 -2.40 -3.85 -6.27
N PHE A 10 -3.04 -5.01 -6.49
CA PHE A 10 -2.90 -6.15 -5.57
C PHE A 10 -1.48 -6.73 -5.54
N LEU A 11 -0.81 -6.85 -6.69
CA LEU A 11 0.55 -7.34 -6.80
C LEU A 11 1.53 -6.50 -5.97
N GLN A 12 1.49 -5.19 -6.15
CA GLN A 12 2.38 -4.29 -5.43
C GLN A 12 2.06 -4.27 -3.94
N ALA A 13 0.79 -4.21 -3.56
CA ALA A 13 0.36 -4.27 -2.16
C ALA A 13 0.80 -5.56 -1.47
N ALA A 14 0.72 -6.71 -2.15
CA ALA A 14 1.16 -8.00 -1.62
C ALA A 14 2.65 -7.99 -1.24
N HIS A 15 3.47 -7.39 -2.09
CA HIS A 15 4.91 -7.38 -1.95
C HIS A 15 5.47 -6.29 -1.03
N ILE A 16 4.68 -5.31 -0.61
CA ILE A 16 5.11 -4.33 0.41
C ILE A 16 5.57 -5.04 1.68
N VAL A 17 4.89 -6.12 2.08
CA VAL A 17 5.24 -6.87 3.29
C VAL A 17 6.59 -7.58 3.16
N THR A 18 6.86 -8.20 2.02
CA THR A 18 8.05 -9.04 1.78
C THR A 18 9.28 -8.29 1.27
N THR A 19 9.11 -7.06 0.78
CA THR A 19 10.20 -6.22 0.29
C THR A 19 11.01 -5.66 1.47
N PRO A 20 12.32 -5.93 1.60
CA PRO A 20 13.12 -5.36 2.69
C PRO A 20 13.49 -3.89 2.44
N GLN A 21 13.73 -3.48 1.19
CA GLN A 21 14.20 -2.14 0.83
C GLN A 21 13.11 -1.10 1.13
N ARG A 22 13.38 -0.18 2.06
CA ARG A 22 12.41 0.82 2.52
C ARG A 22 11.96 1.76 1.41
N ASP A 23 12.89 2.22 0.58
CA ASP A 23 12.55 3.13 -0.53
C ASP A 23 11.64 2.45 -1.57
N LEU A 24 11.91 1.17 -1.85
CA LEU A 24 11.06 0.37 -2.73
C LEU A 24 9.67 0.13 -2.11
N LYS A 25 9.56 -0.13 -0.80
CA LYS A 25 8.26 -0.22 -0.12
C LYS A 25 7.44 1.07 -0.29
N GLY A 26 8.07 2.23 -0.09
CA GLY A 26 7.46 3.53 -0.29
C GLY A 26 6.93 3.71 -1.72
N LEU A 27 7.76 3.33 -2.71
CA LEU A 27 7.39 3.38 -4.12
C LEU A 27 6.21 2.43 -4.43
N LEU A 28 6.29 1.17 -4.02
CA LEU A 28 5.22 0.19 -4.25
C LEU A 28 3.90 0.61 -3.59
N SER A 29 3.97 1.18 -2.37
CA SER A 29 2.78 1.68 -1.68
C SER A 29 2.11 2.85 -2.39
N ARG A 30 2.89 3.73 -3.01
CA ARG A 30 2.38 4.80 -3.85
C ARG A 30 1.74 4.25 -5.12
N LEU A 31 2.48 3.42 -5.86
CA LEU A 31 2.05 2.95 -7.18
C LEU A 31 0.83 2.01 -7.09
N GLN A 32 0.71 1.20 -6.02
CA GLN A 32 -0.50 0.40 -5.83
C GLN A 32 -1.75 1.29 -5.73
N TYR A 33 -1.66 2.44 -5.06
CA TYR A 33 -2.78 3.37 -4.98
C TYR A 33 -3.07 4.04 -6.33
N GLU A 34 -2.04 4.46 -7.07
CA GLU A 34 -2.18 5.04 -8.41
C GLU A 34 -2.84 4.04 -9.38
N ASP A 35 -2.41 2.76 -9.40
CA ASP A 35 -3.03 1.70 -10.21
C ASP A 35 -4.49 1.45 -9.80
N GLY A 36 -4.79 1.50 -8.49
CA GLY A 36 -6.15 1.43 -7.98
C GLY A 36 -7.05 2.55 -8.52
N LEU A 37 -6.55 3.79 -8.56
CA LEU A 37 -7.24 4.94 -9.14
C LEU A 37 -7.42 4.80 -10.65
N HIS A 38 -6.40 4.34 -11.38
CA HIS A 38 -6.51 4.09 -12.81
C HIS A 38 -7.60 3.05 -13.12
N SER A 39 -7.61 1.96 -12.36
CA SER A 39 -8.66 0.94 -12.48
C SER A 39 -10.05 1.52 -12.20
N ASP A 40 -10.22 2.37 -11.16
CA ASP A 40 -11.50 3.01 -10.83
C ASP A 40 -11.99 3.91 -11.96
N LEU A 41 -11.11 4.77 -12.48
CA LEU A 41 -11.42 5.66 -13.60
C LEU A 41 -11.83 4.88 -14.86
N LEU A 42 -11.13 3.79 -15.16
CA LEU A 42 -11.43 2.94 -16.31
C LEU A 42 -12.76 2.17 -16.13
N LYS A 43 -13.05 1.65 -14.94
CA LYS A 43 -14.33 0.98 -14.63
C LYS A 43 -15.50 1.96 -14.71
N ASN A 44 -15.33 3.18 -14.23
CA ASN A 44 -16.33 4.23 -14.37
C ASN A 44 -16.57 4.56 -15.85
N ARG A 45 -15.50 4.66 -16.65
CA ARG A 45 -15.64 4.86 -18.11
C ARG A 45 -16.35 3.72 -18.81
N LEU A 46 -16.08 2.47 -18.43
CA LEU A 46 -16.81 1.30 -18.97
C LEU A 46 -18.32 1.41 -18.69
N THR A 47 -18.71 1.89 -17.50
CA THR A 47 -20.12 2.12 -17.15
C THR A 47 -20.77 3.17 -18.05
N GLU A 48 -20.07 4.28 -18.33
CA GLU A 48 -20.53 5.30 -19.28
C GLU A 48 -20.70 4.74 -20.71
N LEU A 49 -19.84 3.78 -21.08
CA LEU A 49 -19.92 3.04 -22.35
C LEU A 49 -20.96 1.91 -22.32
N ARG A 50 -21.80 1.86 -21.28
CA ARG A 50 -22.91 0.91 -21.12
C ARG A 50 -22.47 -0.54 -20.88
N VAL A 51 -21.25 -0.74 -20.40
CA VAL A 51 -20.84 -2.03 -19.85
C VAL A 51 -21.46 -2.18 -18.45
N SER A 52 -22.16 -3.27 -18.19
CA SER A 52 -22.73 -3.49 -16.86
C SER A 52 -21.65 -3.63 -15.79
N SER A 53 -21.93 -3.17 -14.56
CA SER A 53 -20.98 -3.25 -13.45
C SER A 53 -20.45 -4.67 -13.22
N SER A 54 -21.30 -5.69 -13.33
CA SER A 54 -20.92 -7.09 -13.20
C SER A 54 -19.91 -7.56 -14.26
N LYS A 55 -19.98 -7.00 -15.49
CA LYS A 55 -18.99 -7.29 -16.53
C LYS A 55 -17.73 -6.44 -16.37
N GLY A 56 -17.87 -5.18 -15.97
CA GLY A 56 -16.75 -4.27 -15.78
C GLY A 56 -15.87 -4.60 -14.56
N GLN A 57 -16.43 -5.33 -13.60
CA GLN A 57 -15.74 -5.80 -12.39
C GLN A 57 -15.31 -7.27 -12.45
N GLY A 58 -15.71 -8.00 -13.48
CA GLY A 58 -15.40 -9.41 -13.65
C GLY A 58 -14.04 -9.64 -14.31
N VAL A 59 -13.58 -10.88 -14.22
CA VAL A 59 -12.40 -11.36 -14.96
C VAL A 59 -12.70 -11.37 -16.45
N PRO A 60 -11.98 -10.61 -17.27
CA PRO A 60 -12.26 -10.51 -18.70
C PRO A 60 -11.86 -11.78 -19.47
N ASP A 61 -10.75 -12.41 -19.06
CA ASP A 61 -10.23 -13.64 -19.64
C ASP A 61 -9.56 -14.49 -18.54
N LYS A 62 -9.94 -15.75 -18.45
CA LYS A 62 -9.38 -16.69 -17.47
C LYS A 62 -7.89 -16.97 -17.67
N ARG A 63 -7.39 -16.82 -18.89
CA ARG A 63 -5.94 -16.96 -19.17
C ARG A 63 -5.17 -15.80 -18.59
N LEU A 64 -5.69 -14.58 -18.74
CA LEU A 64 -5.09 -13.38 -18.15
C LEU A 64 -5.14 -13.43 -16.61
N GLU A 65 -6.21 -14.00 -16.02
CA GLU A 65 -6.27 -14.24 -14.58
C GLU A 65 -5.10 -15.14 -14.11
N VAL A 66 -4.85 -16.25 -14.81
CA VAL A 66 -3.72 -17.13 -14.50
C VAL A 66 -2.38 -16.40 -14.58
N VAL A 67 -2.16 -15.56 -15.59
CA VAL A 67 -0.94 -14.75 -15.71
C VAL A 67 -0.76 -13.80 -14.52
N MET A 68 -1.84 -13.14 -14.12
CA MET A 68 -1.78 -12.20 -12.99
C MET A 68 -1.63 -12.94 -11.64
N ASP A 69 -2.24 -14.12 -11.49
CA ASP A 69 -2.02 -14.96 -10.31
C ASP A 69 -0.57 -15.48 -10.26
N GLU A 70 0.01 -15.82 -11.41
CA GLU A 70 1.41 -16.22 -11.50
C GLU A 70 2.34 -15.07 -11.10
N ALA A 71 2.05 -13.84 -11.53
CA ALA A 71 2.83 -12.66 -11.14
C ALA A 71 2.85 -12.41 -9.62
N MET A 72 1.76 -12.76 -8.92
CA MET A 72 1.68 -12.65 -7.46
C MET A 72 2.73 -13.53 -6.74
N GLU A 73 3.19 -14.61 -7.39
CA GLU A 73 4.19 -15.54 -6.86
C GLU A 73 5.64 -15.12 -7.18
N SER A 74 5.87 -13.86 -7.54
CA SER A 74 7.23 -13.32 -7.70
C SER A 74 8.04 -13.49 -6.42
N ASP A 75 9.25 -14.04 -6.51
CA ASP A 75 10.11 -14.25 -5.35
C ASP A 75 11.04 -13.05 -5.12
N GLY A 76 10.73 -12.29 -4.07
CA GLY A 76 11.50 -11.11 -3.67
C GLY A 76 11.45 -9.94 -4.65
N SER A 77 12.24 -8.91 -4.34
CA SER A 77 12.24 -7.63 -5.05
C SER A 77 12.75 -7.73 -6.50
N VAL A 78 13.65 -8.67 -6.79
CA VAL A 78 14.25 -8.85 -8.13
C VAL A 78 13.20 -9.31 -9.13
N GLU A 79 12.48 -10.37 -8.83
CA GLU A 79 11.43 -10.91 -9.73
C GLU A 79 10.23 -9.97 -9.82
N LEU A 80 9.81 -9.36 -8.69
CA LEU A 80 8.73 -8.38 -8.70
C LEU A 80 9.03 -7.21 -9.64
N LEU A 81 10.21 -6.60 -9.50
CA LEU A 81 10.61 -5.48 -10.37
C LEU A 81 10.77 -5.91 -11.83
N ALA A 82 11.26 -7.13 -12.08
CA ALA A 82 11.31 -7.66 -13.43
C ALA A 82 9.92 -7.83 -14.05
N ALA A 83 8.93 -8.34 -13.29
CA ALA A 83 7.54 -8.43 -13.72
C ALA A 83 6.94 -7.07 -14.07
N LEU A 84 7.14 -6.08 -13.19
CA LEU A 84 6.60 -4.72 -13.39
C LEU A 84 7.28 -4.00 -14.56
N VAL A 85 8.63 -3.96 -14.58
CA VAL A 85 9.43 -3.15 -15.52
C VAL A 85 9.53 -3.78 -16.90
N LYS A 86 9.69 -5.11 -16.98
CA LYS A 86 9.96 -5.78 -18.25
C LYS A 86 8.71 -6.37 -18.91
N VAL A 87 7.60 -6.55 -18.17
CA VAL A 87 6.41 -7.22 -18.69
C VAL A 87 5.16 -6.32 -18.61
N PHE A 88 4.62 -6.06 -17.41
CA PHE A 88 3.28 -5.54 -17.28
C PHE A 88 3.15 -4.05 -17.62
N LYS A 89 4.00 -3.18 -17.06
CA LYS A 89 3.91 -1.73 -17.31
C LYS A 89 4.18 -1.38 -18.79
N PRO A 90 5.20 -1.93 -19.46
CA PRO A 90 5.38 -1.72 -20.90
C PRO A 90 4.18 -2.22 -21.72
N ALA A 91 3.69 -3.44 -21.46
CA ALA A 91 2.56 -4.00 -22.20
C ALA A 91 1.27 -3.18 -21.99
N LEU A 92 1.05 -2.66 -20.79
CA LEU A 92 -0.10 -1.82 -20.46
C LEU A 92 -0.02 -0.47 -21.18
N LEU A 93 1.16 0.17 -21.19
CA LEU A 93 1.41 1.41 -21.93
C LEU A 93 1.19 1.23 -23.43
N ASP A 94 1.64 0.13 -24.00
CA ASP A 94 1.46 -0.19 -25.42
C ASP A 94 -0.03 -0.40 -25.75
N ALA A 95 -0.79 -1.11 -24.89
CA ALA A 95 -2.23 -1.26 -25.05
C ALA A 95 -2.97 0.08 -24.97
N TYR A 96 -2.61 0.99 -24.07
CA TYR A 96 -3.20 2.32 -23.97
C TYR A 96 -2.89 3.18 -25.20
N ARG A 97 -1.64 3.20 -25.63
CA ARG A 97 -1.20 3.95 -26.82
C ARG A 97 -1.89 3.43 -28.09
N SER A 98 -1.99 2.11 -28.25
CA SER A 98 -2.71 1.45 -29.34
C SER A 98 -4.16 1.90 -29.36
N TYR A 99 -4.87 1.84 -28.24
CA TYR A 99 -6.26 2.29 -28.15
C TYR A 99 -6.43 3.76 -28.53
N VAL A 100 -5.60 4.65 -27.98
CA VAL A 100 -5.66 6.10 -28.29
C VAL A 100 -5.39 6.38 -29.77
N CYS A 101 -4.51 5.59 -30.41
CA CYS A 101 -4.19 5.72 -31.83
C CYS A 101 -5.34 5.24 -32.73
N GLN A 102 -6.03 4.19 -32.34
CA GLN A 102 -7.08 3.53 -33.16
C GLN A 102 -8.46 4.14 -32.96
N THR A 103 -8.76 4.68 -31.79
CA THR A 103 -10.09 5.21 -31.49
C THR A 103 -10.41 6.50 -32.27
N ASN A 104 -11.69 6.75 -32.49
CA ASN A 104 -12.14 8.00 -33.06
C ASN A 104 -12.12 9.12 -32.00
N GLY A 105 -11.14 10.02 -32.09
CA GLY A 105 -10.90 11.07 -31.09
C GLY A 105 -12.03 12.09 -30.91
N LEU A 106 -13.05 12.13 -31.79
CA LEU A 106 -14.25 12.94 -31.61
C LEU A 106 -15.37 12.15 -30.95
N ALA A 107 -15.64 10.95 -31.42
CA ALA A 107 -16.72 10.10 -30.89
C ALA A 107 -16.38 9.57 -29.49
N ASP A 108 -15.12 9.23 -29.26
CA ASP A 108 -14.61 8.68 -27.99
C ASP A 108 -13.58 9.60 -27.33
N TYR A 109 -13.88 10.90 -27.35
CA TYR A 109 -13.01 11.93 -26.80
C TYR A 109 -12.66 11.68 -25.32
N GLU A 110 -13.65 11.28 -24.52
CA GLU A 110 -13.44 11.09 -23.08
C GLU A 110 -12.50 9.92 -22.76
N SER A 111 -12.63 8.77 -23.45
CA SER A 111 -11.67 7.67 -23.26
C SER A 111 -10.26 8.09 -23.68
N ALA A 112 -10.14 8.75 -24.83
CA ALA A 112 -8.83 9.21 -25.31
C ALA A 112 -8.20 10.26 -24.39
N ARG A 113 -9.01 11.16 -23.79
CA ARG A 113 -8.55 12.16 -22.82
C ARG A 113 -8.08 11.46 -21.52
N LEU A 114 -8.88 10.57 -20.97
CA LEU A 114 -8.57 9.81 -19.77
C LEU A 114 -7.26 9.02 -19.96
N LEU A 115 -7.16 8.24 -21.03
CA LEU A 115 -5.99 7.42 -21.30
C LEU A 115 -4.71 8.22 -21.49
N ARG A 116 -4.76 9.43 -22.05
CA ARG A 116 -3.56 10.29 -22.13
C ARG A 116 -3.05 10.71 -20.76
N THR A 117 -3.94 10.92 -19.79
CA THR A 117 -3.54 11.21 -18.39
C THR A 117 -2.90 9.99 -17.78
N ILE A 118 -3.56 8.83 -17.86
CA ILE A 118 -3.04 7.56 -17.32
C ILE A 118 -1.68 7.22 -17.97
N ILE A 119 -1.53 7.37 -19.29
CA ILE A 119 -0.24 7.13 -19.98
C ILE A 119 0.88 7.98 -19.37
N ALA A 120 0.64 9.26 -19.10
CA ALA A 120 1.67 10.14 -18.55
C ALA A 120 2.06 9.75 -17.12
N GLU A 121 1.10 9.32 -16.30
CA GLU A 121 1.32 8.82 -14.94
C GLU A 121 2.04 7.46 -14.97
N GLU A 122 1.65 6.55 -15.86
CA GLU A 122 2.31 5.25 -16.04
C GLU A 122 3.74 5.35 -16.59
N GLU A 123 4.00 6.29 -17.51
CA GLU A 123 5.37 6.58 -17.99
C GLU A 123 6.26 7.07 -16.85
N HIS A 124 5.72 7.91 -15.97
CA HIS A 124 6.44 8.36 -14.78
C HIS A 124 6.68 7.21 -13.79
N ALA A 125 5.66 6.40 -13.52
CA ALA A 125 5.75 5.22 -12.66
C ALA A 125 6.80 4.22 -13.17
N LEU A 126 6.78 3.93 -14.48
CA LEU A 126 7.77 3.03 -15.10
C LEU A 126 9.19 3.58 -14.91
N GLY A 127 9.43 4.88 -15.12
CA GLY A 127 10.75 5.47 -14.90
C GLY A 127 11.26 5.34 -13.46
N LEU A 128 10.36 5.47 -12.47
CA LEU A 128 10.70 5.23 -11.05
C LEU A 128 11.02 3.76 -10.78
N LEU A 129 10.24 2.84 -11.35
CA LEU A 129 10.46 1.39 -11.22
C LEU A 129 11.76 0.96 -11.90
N GLU A 130 12.11 1.52 -13.07
CA GLU A 130 13.38 1.27 -13.77
C GLU A 130 14.58 1.71 -12.93
N ALA A 131 14.49 2.86 -12.25
CA ALA A 131 15.52 3.31 -11.32
C ALA A 131 15.66 2.33 -10.14
N ALA A 132 14.53 1.93 -9.52
CA ALA A 132 14.52 0.95 -8.44
C ALA A 132 15.06 -0.42 -8.90
N TYR A 133 14.75 -0.85 -10.12
CA TYR A 133 15.31 -2.07 -10.71
C TYR A 133 16.84 -2.00 -10.78
N GLY A 134 17.40 -0.89 -11.26
CA GLY A 134 18.85 -0.68 -11.30
C GLY A 134 19.52 -0.65 -9.93
N ASP A 135 18.77 -0.25 -8.89
CA ASP A 135 19.26 -0.24 -7.50
C ASP A 135 19.19 -1.61 -6.82
N VAL A 136 18.29 -2.47 -7.22
CA VAL A 136 18.09 -3.82 -6.65
C VAL A 136 18.86 -4.88 -7.41
N VAL A 137 18.83 -4.86 -8.73
CA VAL A 137 19.48 -5.87 -9.59
C VAL A 137 20.91 -5.41 -9.91
N ARG A 138 21.88 -5.91 -9.12
CA ARG A 138 23.29 -5.46 -9.18
C ARG A 138 24.27 -6.55 -9.57
N SER A 139 23.89 -7.81 -9.48
CA SER A 139 24.74 -8.94 -9.82
C SER A 139 24.27 -9.65 -11.12
N ALA A 140 25.18 -10.40 -11.74
CA ALA A 140 24.84 -11.21 -12.91
C ALA A 140 23.84 -12.32 -12.57
N GLU A 141 23.89 -12.84 -11.36
CA GLU A 141 22.95 -13.85 -10.87
C GLU A 141 21.53 -13.26 -10.73
N GLU A 142 21.41 -12.07 -10.18
CA GLU A 142 20.12 -11.35 -10.07
C GLU A 142 19.55 -11.00 -11.44
N GLU A 143 20.40 -10.58 -12.40
CA GLU A 143 19.95 -10.30 -13.77
C GLU A 143 19.43 -11.56 -14.47
N VAL A 144 20.04 -12.72 -14.23
CA VAL A 144 19.57 -14.02 -14.76
C VAL A 144 18.20 -14.35 -14.15
N LEU A 145 18.03 -14.25 -12.84
CA LEU A 145 16.73 -14.49 -12.17
C LEU A 145 15.64 -13.56 -12.70
N ALA A 146 15.95 -12.28 -12.81
CA ALA A 146 15.05 -11.28 -13.36
C ALA A 146 14.64 -11.60 -14.80
N ALA A 147 15.58 -12.00 -15.64
CA ALA A 147 15.33 -12.32 -17.04
C ALA A 147 14.49 -13.60 -17.20
N GLU A 148 14.79 -14.66 -16.47
CA GLU A 148 14.05 -15.94 -16.51
C GLU A 148 12.60 -15.76 -16.08
N TRP A 149 12.36 -14.97 -15.00
CA TRP A 149 11.01 -14.67 -14.54
C TRP A 149 10.24 -13.80 -15.51
N ALA A 150 10.86 -12.73 -16.02
CA ALA A 150 10.26 -11.88 -17.04
C ALA A 150 9.90 -12.66 -18.31
N GLU A 151 10.77 -13.54 -18.80
CA GLU A 151 10.49 -14.41 -19.95
C GLU A 151 9.29 -15.34 -19.69
N THR A 152 9.22 -15.90 -18.50
CA THR A 152 8.10 -16.78 -18.10
C THR A 152 6.78 -16.05 -18.13
N LEU A 153 6.70 -14.86 -17.52
CA LEU A 153 5.49 -14.03 -17.50
C LEU A 153 5.14 -13.45 -18.87
N ALA A 154 6.14 -13.00 -19.65
CA ALA A 154 5.91 -12.46 -20.99
C ALA A 154 5.32 -13.52 -21.93
N ARG A 155 5.86 -14.76 -21.91
CA ARG A 155 5.32 -15.89 -22.67
C ARG A 155 3.88 -16.20 -22.24
N ALA A 156 3.62 -16.27 -20.94
CA ALA A 156 2.27 -16.52 -20.43
C ALA A 156 1.28 -15.42 -20.84
N LEU A 157 1.72 -14.15 -20.84
CA LEU A 157 0.91 -13.01 -21.29
C LEU A 157 0.62 -13.08 -22.80
N GLU A 158 1.59 -13.47 -23.63
CA GLU A 158 1.40 -13.68 -25.06
C GLU A 158 0.40 -14.83 -25.31
N GLU A 159 0.53 -15.95 -24.61
CA GLU A 159 -0.40 -17.09 -24.67
C GLU A 159 -1.81 -16.70 -24.22
N ALA A 160 -1.95 -15.75 -23.30
CA ALA A 160 -3.24 -15.20 -22.86
C ALA A 160 -3.89 -14.27 -23.88
N GLY A 161 -3.17 -13.76 -24.87
CA GLY A 161 -3.64 -12.83 -25.89
C GLY A 161 -3.23 -11.38 -25.65
N GLY A 162 -2.25 -11.14 -24.78
CA GLY A 162 -1.83 -9.80 -24.38
C GLY A 162 -2.79 -9.14 -23.37
N ILE A 163 -2.58 -7.86 -23.10
CA ILE A 163 -3.38 -7.07 -22.13
C ILE A 163 -4.79 -6.74 -22.69
N ASP A 164 -4.90 -6.54 -23.99
CA ASP A 164 -6.13 -6.15 -24.69
C ASP A 164 -6.86 -7.31 -25.37
N GLY A 165 -6.25 -8.50 -25.44
CA GLY A 165 -6.80 -9.67 -26.09
C GLY A 165 -6.69 -9.63 -27.63
N GLU A 166 -5.91 -8.72 -28.19
CA GLU A 166 -5.74 -8.56 -29.65
C GLU A 166 -4.67 -9.48 -30.24
N VAL A 167 -3.79 -10.06 -29.40
CA VAL A 167 -2.78 -11.01 -29.86
C VAL A 167 -3.47 -12.32 -30.26
N GLU A 168 -3.30 -12.74 -31.53
CA GLU A 168 -3.83 -14.01 -32.00
C GLU A 168 -3.20 -15.17 -31.20
N THR A 169 -4.02 -15.86 -30.45
CA THR A 169 -3.61 -17.00 -29.64
C THR A 169 -4.15 -18.29 -30.21
N GLY A 170 -3.39 -19.38 -30.03
CA GLY A 170 -3.91 -20.71 -30.23
C GLY A 170 -5.05 -21.03 -29.23
N THR A 171 -5.69 -22.17 -29.40
CA THR A 171 -6.71 -22.69 -28.47
C THR A 171 -6.12 -23.18 -27.14
N GLY A 172 -4.88 -22.85 -26.84
CA GLY A 172 -4.12 -23.29 -25.66
C GLY A 172 -4.65 -22.67 -24.36
N CYS A 173 -4.43 -23.39 -23.28
CA CYS A 173 -4.69 -22.93 -21.92
C CYS A 173 -3.34 -22.49 -21.31
N VAL A 174 -3.27 -21.29 -20.77
CA VAL A 174 -2.10 -20.87 -19.98
C VAL A 174 -2.03 -21.76 -18.75
N GLN A 175 -0.88 -22.39 -18.56
CA GLN A 175 -0.63 -23.27 -17.41
C GLN A 175 0.15 -22.51 -16.34
N PRO A 176 -0.34 -22.49 -15.08
CA PRO A 176 0.43 -21.89 -13.99
C PRO A 176 1.72 -22.70 -13.75
N VAL A 177 2.80 -22.00 -13.43
CA VAL A 177 4.11 -22.59 -13.08
C VAL A 177 4.26 -22.64 -11.56
N ARG A 178 3.88 -21.58 -10.87
CA ARG A 178 4.00 -21.44 -9.40
C ARG A 178 2.65 -21.25 -8.71
N SER A 179 1.73 -20.53 -9.33
CA SER A 179 0.45 -20.23 -8.68
C SER A 179 -0.38 -21.50 -8.49
N GLY A 180 -0.80 -21.76 -7.26
CA GLY A 180 -1.53 -22.97 -6.88
C GLY A 180 -2.81 -22.69 -6.11
N GLY A 181 -3.25 -21.44 -6.07
CA GLY A 181 -4.41 -21.01 -5.31
C GLY A 181 -4.35 -19.51 -5.00
N ARG A 182 -5.16 -19.07 -4.06
CA ARG A 182 -5.16 -17.67 -3.65
C ARG A 182 -3.86 -17.29 -2.95
N TYR A 183 -3.25 -16.18 -3.36
CA TYR A 183 -2.10 -15.60 -2.69
C TYR A 183 -2.42 -15.28 -1.22
N LYS A 184 -1.48 -15.58 -0.34
CA LYS A 184 -1.59 -15.27 1.08
C LYS A 184 -0.52 -14.25 1.45
N VAL A 185 -0.96 -13.19 2.12
CA VAL A 185 -0.06 -12.14 2.60
C VAL A 185 0.89 -12.72 3.66
N ALA A 186 2.17 -12.40 3.54
CA ALA A 186 3.15 -12.77 4.55
C ALA A 186 2.79 -12.20 5.93
N ARG A 187 2.99 -12.99 6.99
CA ARG A 187 2.64 -12.60 8.36
C ARG A 187 3.81 -12.00 9.14
N ARG A 188 4.93 -11.76 8.46
CA ARG A 188 6.07 -11.03 9.01
C ARG A 188 6.64 -10.09 7.96
N PRO A 189 6.68 -8.79 8.25
CA PRO A 189 7.26 -7.83 7.31
C PRO A 189 8.79 -7.97 7.30
N ALA A 190 9.36 -7.96 6.10
CA ALA A 190 10.79 -7.79 5.92
C ALA A 190 11.19 -6.35 6.28
N ARG A 191 12.39 -6.16 6.79
CA ARG A 191 12.92 -4.85 7.22
C ARG A 191 14.24 -4.55 6.56
N ASP A 192 14.49 -3.28 6.34
CA ASP A 192 15.76 -2.73 5.94
C ASP A 192 16.72 -2.77 7.14
N ASP A 193 17.85 -3.44 6.99
CA ASP A 193 18.86 -3.63 8.05
C ASP A 193 19.50 -2.32 8.52
N THR A 194 19.31 -1.22 7.80
CA THR A 194 19.79 0.11 8.21
C THR A 194 18.97 0.68 9.38
N PHE A 195 17.72 0.26 9.52
CA PHE A 195 16.85 0.69 10.62
C PHE A 195 16.92 -0.29 11.79
N SER A 196 17.36 0.20 12.94
CA SER A 196 17.27 -0.54 14.18
C SER A 196 15.81 -0.66 14.66
N SER A 197 15.54 -1.57 15.58
CA SER A 197 14.22 -1.71 16.18
C SER A 197 14.25 -1.79 17.70
N VAL A 198 13.14 -1.39 18.32
CA VAL A 198 12.87 -1.55 19.75
C VAL A 198 11.46 -2.10 19.93
N TRP A 199 11.21 -2.74 21.08
CA TRP A 199 9.87 -3.25 21.36
C TRP A 199 8.82 -2.13 21.35
N ASP A 200 9.02 -1.12 22.19
CA ASP A 200 8.19 0.09 22.31
C ASP A 200 8.99 1.17 23.02
N PHE A 201 8.50 2.41 23.03
CA PHE A 201 9.11 3.52 23.74
C PHE A 201 8.44 3.79 25.08
N LEU A 202 9.22 4.21 26.06
CA LEU A 202 8.71 4.83 27.30
C LEU A 202 7.90 6.08 26.92
N HIS A 203 6.77 6.26 27.59
CA HIS A 203 6.01 7.50 27.44
C HIS A 203 6.84 8.71 27.87
N VAL A 204 6.77 9.77 27.11
CA VAL A 204 7.43 11.04 27.36
C VAL A 204 6.38 12.10 27.65
N ASP A 205 6.51 12.81 28.78
CA ASP A 205 5.63 13.89 29.16
C ASP A 205 5.82 15.14 28.26
N GLU A 206 4.76 15.94 28.12
CA GLU A 206 4.76 17.09 27.20
C GLU A 206 5.70 18.24 27.63
N ASP A 207 6.07 18.31 28.90
CA ASP A 207 7.06 19.30 29.42
C ASP A 207 8.50 19.00 28.98
N ARG A 208 8.77 17.75 28.56
CA ARG A 208 10.02 17.32 27.95
C ARG A 208 9.97 17.48 26.43
N VAL A 209 9.89 18.73 25.98
CA VAL A 209 9.58 19.08 24.59
C VAL A 209 10.47 18.39 23.55
N PRO A 210 11.81 18.35 23.68
CA PRO A 210 12.65 17.69 22.68
C PRO A 210 12.39 16.18 22.59
N GLU A 211 12.32 15.49 23.72
CA GLU A 211 12.10 14.04 23.74
C GLU A 211 10.68 13.67 23.32
N ARG A 212 9.69 14.52 23.65
CA ARG A 212 8.30 14.35 23.18
C ARG A 212 8.23 14.51 21.67
N LEU A 213 8.94 15.48 21.09
CA LEU A 213 9.05 15.65 19.65
C LEU A 213 9.67 14.42 18.99
N ALA A 214 10.79 13.91 19.54
CA ALA A 214 11.42 12.68 19.04
C ALA A 214 10.48 11.48 19.11
N GLN A 215 9.69 11.34 20.18
CA GLN A 215 8.69 10.28 20.31
C GLN A 215 7.60 10.39 19.22
N MET A 216 7.14 11.60 18.91
CA MET A 216 6.17 11.81 17.84
C MET A 216 6.74 11.47 16.46
N ILE A 217 7.99 11.88 16.18
CA ILE A 217 8.68 11.50 14.94
C ILE A 217 8.80 9.97 14.84
N ALA A 218 9.24 9.30 15.91
CA ALA A 218 9.36 7.83 15.94
C ALA A 218 8.00 7.14 15.80
N THR A 219 6.91 7.75 16.26
CA THR A 219 5.55 7.23 16.04
C THR A 219 5.20 7.25 14.57
N ARG A 220 5.40 8.40 13.90
CA ARG A 220 5.16 8.51 12.45
C ARG A 220 6.05 7.51 11.68
N LEU A 221 7.33 7.46 11.99
CA LEU A 221 8.26 6.51 11.35
C LEU A 221 7.77 5.06 11.43
N GLY A 222 7.13 4.68 12.54
CA GLY A 222 6.59 3.34 12.79
C GLY A 222 5.30 3.01 12.03
N GLU A 223 4.61 3.96 11.39
CA GLU A 223 3.36 3.75 10.67
C GLU A 223 3.52 2.91 9.39
N ILE A 224 4.76 2.68 8.93
CA ILE A 224 5.06 1.65 7.94
C ILE A 224 4.45 0.29 8.31
N THR A 225 4.40 -0.05 9.60
CA THR A 225 3.83 -1.33 10.05
C THR A 225 2.31 -1.38 9.84
N ILE A 226 1.64 -0.24 9.94
CA ILE A 226 0.19 -0.13 9.65
C ILE A 226 -0.04 -0.30 8.14
N ALA A 227 0.72 0.41 7.30
CA ALA A 227 0.65 0.26 5.85
C ALA A 227 0.85 -1.20 5.40
N GLU A 228 1.83 -1.90 5.96
CA GLU A 228 2.09 -3.31 5.69
C GLU A 228 0.95 -4.22 6.17
N ALA A 229 0.38 -3.96 7.34
CA ALA A 229 -0.72 -4.76 7.88
C ALA A 229 -2.01 -4.58 7.07
N LEU A 230 -2.28 -3.38 6.52
CA LEU A 230 -3.43 -3.13 5.66
C LEU A 230 -3.41 -3.96 4.35
N ALA A 231 -2.25 -4.48 3.93
CA ALA A 231 -2.18 -5.45 2.83
C ALA A 231 -3.01 -6.71 3.13
N ILE A 232 -3.12 -7.13 4.40
CA ILE A 232 -3.97 -8.25 4.82
C ILE A 232 -5.46 -7.93 4.54
N VAL A 233 -5.87 -6.70 4.87
CA VAL A 233 -7.25 -6.25 4.62
C VAL A 233 -7.52 -6.17 3.12
N LEU A 234 -6.61 -5.55 2.36
CA LEU A 234 -6.76 -5.36 0.92
C LEU A 234 -6.83 -6.68 0.15
N LEU A 235 -6.02 -7.66 0.51
CA LEU A 235 -5.85 -8.90 -0.25
C LEU A 235 -6.70 -10.08 0.26
N GLU A 236 -7.02 -10.13 1.54
CA GLU A 236 -7.69 -11.29 2.12
C GLU A 236 -9.20 -11.09 2.30
N VAL A 237 -9.70 -9.86 2.17
CA VAL A 237 -11.15 -9.61 2.12
C VAL A 237 -11.68 -9.85 0.72
N GLU A 238 -12.80 -10.54 0.61
CA GLU A 238 -13.44 -10.86 -0.67
C GLU A 238 -14.87 -10.33 -0.75
N GLY A 239 -15.34 -10.13 -1.99
CA GLY A 239 -16.76 -9.86 -2.27
C GLY A 239 -17.21 -8.45 -1.90
N GLN A 240 -16.28 -7.55 -1.56
CA GLN A 240 -16.61 -6.16 -1.31
C GLN A 240 -16.76 -5.37 -2.62
N PRO A 241 -17.51 -4.25 -2.61
CA PRO A 241 -17.54 -3.33 -3.74
C PRO A 241 -16.14 -2.82 -4.09
N TRP A 242 -15.90 -2.49 -5.36
CA TRP A 242 -14.60 -1.98 -5.81
C TRP A 242 -14.13 -0.76 -5.01
N SER A 243 -15.05 0.13 -4.62
CA SER A 243 -14.77 1.30 -3.79
C SER A 243 -14.12 0.97 -2.44
N PHE A 244 -14.39 -0.23 -1.89
CA PHE A 244 -13.70 -0.71 -0.69
C PHE A 244 -12.20 -0.88 -0.93
N TYR A 245 -11.83 -1.57 -2.00
CA TYR A 245 -10.42 -1.84 -2.31
C TYR A 245 -9.64 -0.56 -2.60
N VAL A 246 -10.24 0.39 -3.33
CA VAL A 246 -9.65 1.72 -3.57
C VAL A 246 -9.47 2.49 -2.27
N ALA A 247 -10.43 2.43 -1.36
CA ALA A 247 -10.35 3.10 -0.07
C ALA A 247 -9.24 2.51 0.83
N ILE A 248 -9.11 1.18 0.90
CA ILE A 248 -8.02 0.52 1.65
C ILE A 248 -6.66 0.80 1.01
N SER A 249 -6.58 0.78 -0.32
CA SER A 249 -5.38 1.13 -1.08
C SER A 249 -4.90 2.56 -0.78
N ARG A 250 -5.84 3.52 -0.69
CA ARG A 250 -5.55 4.89 -0.26
C ARG A 250 -5.03 4.92 1.19
N HIS A 251 -5.72 4.27 2.11
CA HIS A 251 -5.33 4.20 3.52
C HIS A 251 -3.89 3.64 3.66
N MET A 252 -3.55 2.56 2.92
CA MET A 252 -2.18 2.04 2.89
C MET A 252 -1.15 3.10 2.44
N TRP A 253 -1.47 3.87 1.41
CA TRP A 253 -0.56 4.92 0.93
C TRP A 253 -0.45 6.06 1.94
N ASP A 254 -1.53 6.47 2.56
CA ASP A 254 -1.53 7.53 3.56
C ASP A 254 -0.65 7.14 4.77
N GLU A 255 -0.76 5.91 5.29
CA GLU A 255 0.09 5.39 6.37
C GLU A 255 1.58 5.29 5.97
N MET A 256 1.84 4.89 4.73
CA MET A 256 3.20 4.90 4.21
C MET A 256 3.74 6.33 4.09
N ARG A 257 2.94 7.29 3.63
CA ARG A 257 3.31 8.72 3.59
C ARG A 257 3.66 9.26 4.97
N HIS A 258 2.84 8.93 5.99
CA HIS A 258 3.12 9.31 7.37
C HIS A 258 4.47 8.75 7.83
N SER A 259 4.79 7.52 7.45
CA SER A 259 6.10 6.92 7.74
C SER A 259 7.25 7.61 7.01
N LEU A 260 7.10 7.97 5.75
CA LEU A 260 8.08 8.73 4.97
C LEU A 260 8.28 10.15 5.54
N PHE A 261 7.23 10.77 6.02
CA PHE A 261 7.32 12.04 6.76
C PHE A 261 8.13 11.88 8.05
N GLY A 262 7.88 10.81 8.82
CA GLY A 262 8.66 10.49 10.01
C GLY A 262 10.14 10.32 9.69
N GLU A 263 10.47 9.70 8.55
CA GLU A 263 11.84 9.54 8.07
C GLU A 263 12.49 10.89 7.72
N ALA A 264 11.80 11.75 6.96
CA ALA A 264 12.28 13.08 6.62
C ALA A 264 12.51 13.96 7.87
N ALA A 265 11.63 13.85 8.87
CA ALA A 265 11.78 14.55 10.14
C ALA A 265 12.94 13.98 10.97
N THR A 266 13.16 12.66 10.94
CA THR A 266 14.33 12.02 11.58
C THR A 266 15.62 12.53 10.96
N GLU A 267 15.72 12.54 9.64
CA GLU A 267 16.89 13.06 8.94
C GLU A 267 17.15 14.54 9.25
N GLN A 268 16.09 15.37 9.28
CA GLN A 268 16.23 16.79 9.59
C GLN A 268 16.75 17.03 11.00
N VAL A 269 16.31 16.24 11.99
CA VAL A 269 16.65 16.42 13.41
C VAL A 269 17.98 15.77 13.76
N TYR A 270 18.25 14.58 13.21
CA TYR A 270 19.40 13.76 13.59
C TYR A 270 20.52 13.72 12.55
N GLY A 271 20.27 14.16 11.31
CA GLY A 271 21.22 14.08 10.20
C GLY A 271 21.36 12.67 9.60
N ASP A 272 20.53 11.73 10.04
CA ASP A 272 20.46 10.36 9.55
C ASP A 272 18.99 9.89 9.61
N ARG A 273 18.44 9.45 8.49
CA ARG A 273 17.06 9.00 8.37
C ARG A 273 16.72 7.76 9.23
N ALA A 274 17.75 6.96 9.57
CA ALA A 274 17.64 5.75 10.37
C ALA A 274 18.03 5.93 11.84
N ALA A 275 18.25 7.16 12.30
CA ALA A 275 18.70 7.45 13.67
C ALA A 275 17.67 7.05 14.74
N LEU A 276 16.36 7.06 14.41
CA LEU A 276 15.32 6.59 15.31
C LEU A 276 14.93 5.14 14.99
N PRO A 277 14.81 4.27 16.01
CA PRO A 277 14.41 2.87 15.79
C PRO A 277 12.92 2.74 15.50
N LEU A 278 12.56 1.69 14.75
CA LEU A 278 11.19 1.26 14.52
C LEU A 278 10.65 0.53 15.76
N ARG A 279 9.31 0.56 15.93
CA ARG A 279 8.64 -0.22 16.97
C ARG A 279 8.22 -1.59 16.45
N ASP A 280 8.50 -2.64 17.22
CA ASP A 280 8.23 -4.01 16.80
C ASP A 280 6.96 -4.62 17.43
N PHE A 281 6.46 -4.10 18.56
CA PHE A 281 5.31 -4.74 19.22
C PHE A 281 4.05 -4.75 18.34
N GLU A 282 3.94 -3.82 17.40
CA GLU A 282 2.81 -3.74 16.48
C GLU A 282 2.79 -4.91 15.49
N ILE A 283 3.95 -5.41 15.10
CA ILE A 283 4.06 -6.60 14.24
C ILE A 283 3.43 -7.83 14.91
N GLU A 284 3.64 -8.00 16.21
CA GLU A 284 3.24 -9.21 16.95
C GLU A 284 1.72 -9.34 17.16
N TYR A 285 0.92 -8.31 16.93
CA TYR A 285 -0.53 -8.44 17.02
C TYR A 285 -1.25 -8.11 15.71
N LEU A 286 -0.77 -7.13 14.93
CA LEU A 286 -1.44 -6.75 13.68
C LEU A 286 -1.48 -7.90 12.67
N PHE A 287 -0.38 -8.64 12.56
CA PHE A 287 -0.25 -9.74 11.60
C PHE A 287 -0.88 -11.06 12.07
N GLU A 288 -1.29 -11.14 13.32
CA GLU A 288 -2.03 -12.29 13.88
C GLU A 288 -3.56 -12.11 13.81
N MET A 289 -4.03 -10.89 13.57
CA MET A 289 -5.45 -10.59 13.46
C MET A 289 -6.04 -11.07 12.13
N THR A 290 -7.33 -11.40 12.15
CA THR A 290 -8.12 -11.51 10.93
C THR A 290 -8.27 -10.12 10.29
N PRO A 291 -8.51 -10.03 8.96
CA PRO A 291 -8.65 -8.73 8.28
C PRO A 291 -9.71 -7.83 8.92
N LEU A 292 -10.80 -8.42 9.39
CA LEU A 292 -11.91 -7.68 9.99
C LEU A 292 -11.59 -7.16 11.38
N GLU A 293 -10.96 -7.99 12.23
CA GLU A 293 -10.48 -7.59 13.57
C GLU A 293 -9.45 -6.47 13.45
N LEU A 294 -8.49 -6.63 12.52
CA LEU A 294 -7.48 -5.63 12.24
C LEU A 294 -8.09 -4.28 11.88
N TYR A 295 -9.02 -4.27 10.92
CA TYR A 295 -9.59 -3.02 10.43
C TYR A 295 -10.57 -2.38 11.42
N ALA A 296 -11.31 -3.19 12.19
CA ALA A 296 -12.16 -2.69 13.27
C ALA A 296 -11.34 -2.09 14.41
N MET A 297 -10.26 -2.76 14.83
CA MET A 297 -9.36 -2.25 15.86
C MET A 297 -8.68 -0.95 15.40
N LEU A 298 -8.19 -0.89 14.16
CA LEU A 298 -7.52 0.29 13.64
C LEU A 298 -8.49 1.47 13.53
N GLY A 299 -9.51 1.40 12.71
CA GLY A 299 -10.38 2.54 12.39
C GLY A 299 -11.33 2.95 13.52
N ILE A 300 -11.84 2.00 14.32
CA ILE A 300 -12.79 2.29 15.41
C ILE A 300 -12.10 2.37 16.78
N GLY A 301 -11.12 1.50 17.02
CA GLY A 301 -10.42 1.45 18.31
C GLY A 301 -9.31 2.51 18.42
N VAL A 302 -8.44 2.62 17.43
CA VAL A 302 -7.27 3.53 17.44
C VAL A 302 -7.61 4.89 16.86
N GLU A 303 -7.88 4.97 15.58
CA GLU A 303 -8.00 6.25 14.85
C GLU A 303 -9.20 7.08 15.34
N ALA A 304 -10.37 6.46 15.58
CA ALA A 304 -11.51 7.18 16.14
C ALA A 304 -11.23 7.73 17.54
N ALA A 305 -10.36 7.09 18.32
CA ALA A 305 -9.93 7.61 19.62
C ALA A 305 -9.00 8.82 19.48
N LEU A 306 -8.20 8.89 18.41
CA LEU A 306 -7.31 10.00 18.10
C LEU A 306 -8.06 11.28 17.67
N MET A 307 -9.36 11.17 17.33
CA MET A 307 -10.22 12.34 17.04
C MET A 307 -10.69 13.08 18.30
N LYS A 308 -10.46 12.54 19.48
CA LYS A 308 -10.78 13.20 20.75
C LYS A 308 -9.84 14.37 21.01
N TYR A 309 -10.31 15.36 21.79
CA TYR A 309 -9.51 16.51 22.17
C TYR A 309 -9.80 16.94 23.62
N PRO A 310 -8.76 17.23 24.41
CA PRO A 310 -7.45 16.56 24.40
C PRO A 310 -7.57 15.13 24.97
N PRO A 311 -6.63 14.19 24.74
CA PRO A 311 -5.54 14.24 23.74
C PRO A 311 -6.03 13.91 22.34
N GLY A 312 -5.15 13.83 21.36
CA GLY A 312 -5.43 13.38 20.01
C GLY A 312 -4.72 14.21 18.95
N LYS A 313 -5.03 13.98 17.68
CA LYS A 313 -4.32 14.58 16.53
C LYS A 313 -4.26 16.11 16.59
N ARG A 314 -5.34 16.78 17.02
CA ARG A 314 -5.33 18.23 17.20
C ARG A 314 -4.33 18.67 18.28
N ALA A 315 -4.26 17.97 19.40
CA ALA A 315 -3.29 18.30 20.46
C ALA A 315 -1.85 18.06 19.99
N GLU A 316 -1.61 17.02 19.20
CA GLU A 316 -0.30 16.75 18.59
C GLU A 316 0.12 17.88 17.62
N TYR A 317 -0.80 18.33 16.77
CA TYR A 317 -0.57 19.47 15.89
C TYR A 317 -0.26 20.76 16.70
N GLU A 318 -1.06 21.08 17.72
CA GLU A 318 -0.87 22.26 18.57
C GLU A 318 0.46 22.18 19.33
N PHE A 319 0.87 21.01 19.81
CA PHE A 319 2.18 20.80 20.43
C PHE A 319 3.33 21.11 19.46
N CYS A 320 3.27 20.58 18.23
CA CYS A 320 4.32 20.81 17.23
C CYS A 320 4.41 22.27 16.83
N ARG A 321 3.27 22.98 16.73
CA ARG A 321 3.20 24.39 16.36
C ARG A 321 3.65 25.32 17.49
N ASP A 322 3.15 25.13 18.70
CA ASP A 322 3.20 26.12 19.78
C ASP A 322 4.34 25.84 20.77
N GLN A 323 4.64 24.58 21.06
CA GLN A 323 5.64 24.18 22.05
C GLN A 323 6.96 23.76 21.38
N ALA A 324 6.94 22.76 20.51
CA ALA A 324 8.12 22.31 19.79
C ALA A 324 8.59 23.32 18.73
N ARG A 325 7.67 24.10 18.17
CA ARG A 325 7.90 25.11 17.13
C ARG A 325 8.70 24.55 15.96
N HIS A 326 8.33 23.33 15.56
CA HIS A 326 9.03 22.60 14.51
C HIS A 326 8.22 22.67 13.19
N PRO A 327 8.64 23.46 12.19
CA PRO A 327 7.82 23.75 11.01
C PRO A 327 7.43 22.48 10.23
N LEU A 328 8.38 21.56 9.98
CA LEU A 328 8.11 20.31 9.27
C LEU A 328 7.08 19.46 10.01
N MET A 329 7.29 19.21 11.31
CA MET A 329 6.36 18.42 12.11
C MET A 329 5.00 19.09 12.27
N THR A 330 4.92 20.43 12.29
CA THR A 330 3.65 21.15 12.27
C THR A 330 2.87 20.87 10.99
N THR A 331 3.53 20.99 9.83
CA THR A 331 2.92 20.67 8.53
C THR A 331 2.51 19.21 8.46
N LEU A 332 3.39 18.30 8.88
CA LEU A 332 3.12 16.86 8.88
C LEU A 332 1.88 16.53 9.72
N GLN A 333 1.81 17.04 10.96
CA GLN A 333 0.69 16.75 11.86
C GLN A 333 -0.64 17.36 11.38
N ASP A 334 -0.61 18.44 10.60
CA ASP A 334 -1.81 19.02 9.98
C ASP A 334 -2.39 18.11 8.89
N PHE A 335 -1.52 17.58 8.02
CA PHE A 335 -1.93 16.64 6.98
C PHE A 335 -2.29 15.25 7.54
N ASP A 336 -1.49 14.72 8.45
CA ASP A 336 -1.77 13.48 9.16
C ASP A 336 -3.14 13.53 9.86
N TRP A 337 -3.47 14.64 10.54
CA TRP A 337 -4.79 14.80 11.13
C TRP A 337 -5.92 14.81 10.09
N ALA A 338 -5.72 15.44 8.93
CA ALA A 338 -6.71 15.45 7.86
C ALA A 338 -6.92 14.03 7.28
N ASP A 339 -5.85 13.28 7.06
CA ASP A 339 -5.91 11.90 6.56
C ASP A 339 -6.61 10.97 7.56
N GLU A 340 -6.32 11.10 8.86
CA GLU A 340 -6.95 10.31 9.91
C GLU A 340 -8.47 10.58 10.07
N VAL A 341 -8.92 11.80 9.80
CA VAL A 341 -10.36 12.08 9.71
C VAL A 341 -11.00 11.28 8.58
N GLU A 342 -10.33 11.19 7.44
CA GLU A 342 -10.81 10.41 6.30
C GLU A 342 -10.76 8.91 6.59
N HIS A 343 -9.69 8.39 7.22
CA HIS A 343 -9.59 6.99 7.62
C HIS A 343 -10.73 6.55 8.52
N VAL A 344 -11.08 7.37 9.52
CA VAL A 344 -12.23 7.10 10.40
C VAL A 344 -13.53 7.05 9.62
N GLN A 345 -13.73 7.94 8.63
CA GLN A 345 -14.93 7.94 7.80
C GLN A 345 -15.00 6.68 6.92
N ILE A 346 -13.90 6.33 6.25
CA ILE A 346 -13.77 5.12 5.45
C ILE A 346 -14.07 3.88 6.31
N ALA A 347 -13.42 3.75 7.47
CA ALA A 347 -13.61 2.60 8.36
C ALA A 347 -15.07 2.49 8.81
N ARG A 348 -15.70 3.58 9.22
CA ARG A 348 -17.11 3.59 9.65
C ARG A 348 -18.06 3.20 8.53
N GLN A 349 -17.81 3.65 7.31
CA GLN A 349 -18.65 3.31 6.16
C GLN A 349 -18.51 1.84 5.81
N GLN A 350 -17.27 1.37 5.59
CA GLN A 350 -16.99 0.01 5.12
C GLN A 350 -17.37 -1.04 6.18
N LEU A 351 -17.00 -0.81 7.43
CA LEU A 351 -17.33 -1.75 8.50
C LEU A 351 -18.83 -1.81 8.79
N LYS A 352 -19.56 -0.68 8.66
CA LYS A 352 -21.01 -0.67 8.78
C LYS A 352 -21.69 -1.55 7.74
N GLU A 353 -21.18 -1.56 6.51
CA GLU A 353 -21.70 -2.43 5.46
C GLU A 353 -21.42 -3.91 5.77
N TRP A 354 -20.24 -4.25 6.29
CA TRP A 354 -19.89 -5.61 6.69
C TRP A 354 -20.77 -6.17 7.81
N PHE A 355 -21.08 -5.35 8.81
CA PHE A 355 -21.91 -5.76 9.96
C PHE A 355 -23.41 -5.55 9.73
N ALA A 356 -23.84 -5.20 8.52
CA ALA A 356 -25.25 -4.89 8.23
C ALA A 356 -25.89 -3.92 9.23
N GLY A 357 -25.05 -3.05 9.83
CA GLY A 357 -25.46 -2.04 10.80
C GLY A 357 -25.46 -2.49 12.27
N ASP A 358 -24.94 -3.68 12.60
CA ASP A 358 -24.74 -4.11 14.01
C ASP A 358 -23.54 -3.37 14.63
N ALA A 359 -23.83 -2.26 15.29
CA ALA A 359 -22.82 -1.42 15.92
C ALA A 359 -22.23 -2.06 17.20
N ASP A 360 -22.99 -2.91 17.88
CA ASP A 360 -22.55 -3.53 19.14
C ASP A 360 -21.52 -4.62 18.83
N GLU A 361 -21.76 -5.43 17.78
CA GLU A 361 -20.81 -6.44 17.31
C GLU A 361 -19.50 -5.79 16.84
N LEU A 362 -19.59 -4.70 16.05
CA LEU A 362 -18.43 -3.94 15.60
C LEU A 362 -17.62 -3.36 16.76
N SER A 363 -18.30 -2.78 17.76
CA SER A 363 -17.64 -2.22 18.94
C SER A 363 -16.94 -3.30 19.76
N ALA A 364 -17.59 -4.45 19.96
CA ALA A 364 -17.02 -5.57 20.66
C ALA A 364 -15.76 -6.12 19.97
N LEU A 365 -15.78 -6.19 18.64
CA LEU A 365 -14.61 -6.61 17.85
C LEU A 365 -13.44 -5.63 17.97
N ALA A 366 -13.72 -4.33 17.90
CA ALA A 366 -12.70 -3.29 18.10
C ALA A 366 -12.09 -3.34 19.51
N GLU A 367 -12.93 -3.55 20.55
CA GLU A 367 -12.47 -3.70 21.94
C GLU A 367 -11.56 -4.92 22.11
N GLN A 368 -11.91 -6.07 21.54
CA GLN A 368 -11.07 -7.28 21.56
C GLN A 368 -9.70 -7.02 20.93
N GLY A 369 -9.65 -6.34 19.80
CA GLY A 369 -8.41 -5.94 19.15
C GLY A 369 -7.57 -5.00 20.03
N MET A 370 -8.20 -4.02 20.67
CA MET A 370 -7.54 -3.10 21.62
C MET A 370 -7.00 -3.81 22.86
N GLU A 371 -7.71 -4.81 23.39
CA GLU A 371 -7.23 -5.65 24.48
C GLU A 371 -6.02 -6.49 24.04
N PHE A 372 -6.06 -7.06 22.83
CA PHE A 372 -4.94 -7.81 22.28
C PHE A 372 -3.71 -6.90 22.13
N ARG A 373 -3.87 -5.71 21.55
CA ARG A 373 -2.82 -4.69 21.46
C ARG A 373 -2.22 -4.37 22.84
N ALA A 374 -3.07 -4.07 23.84
CA ALA A 374 -2.62 -3.73 25.19
C ALA A 374 -1.91 -4.88 25.90
N ARG A 375 -2.32 -6.12 25.69
CA ARG A 375 -1.67 -7.33 26.22
C ARG A 375 -0.31 -7.53 25.58
N THR A 376 -0.21 -7.43 24.26
CA THR A 376 1.03 -7.61 23.50
C THR A 376 2.06 -6.57 23.91
N ARG A 377 1.66 -5.31 24.02
CA ARG A 377 2.55 -4.21 24.43
C ARG A 377 3.26 -4.49 25.78
N ARG A 378 2.58 -5.19 26.69
CA ARG A 378 3.11 -5.53 28.02
C ARG A 378 4.02 -6.77 28.06
N LEU A 379 4.23 -7.46 26.95
CA LEU A 379 5.09 -8.67 26.93
C LEU A 379 6.57 -8.35 27.18
N ARG A 380 7.02 -7.15 26.82
CA ARG A 380 8.39 -6.69 27.07
C ARG A 380 8.38 -5.26 27.58
N PRO A 381 9.41 -4.85 28.34
CA PRO A 381 9.53 -3.47 28.81
C PRO A 381 9.81 -2.53 27.62
N PRO A 382 9.27 -1.30 27.68
CA PRO A 382 9.61 -0.26 26.70
C PRO A 382 11.03 0.27 26.91
N SER A 383 11.63 0.79 25.85
CA SER A 383 12.95 1.42 25.84
C SER A 383 12.85 2.95 26.00
N PRO A 384 13.85 3.60 26.60
CA PRO A 384 13.93 5.06 26.57
C PRO A 384 14.07 5.55 25.12
N MET A 385 13.65 6.79 24.88
CA MET A 385 13.94 7.46 23.61
C MET A 385 15.46 7.66 23.44
N PRO A 386 16.00 7.49 22.22
CA PRO A 386 17.37 7.90 21.93
C PRO A 386 17.62 9.37 22.29
N GLU A 387 18.80 9.68 22.77
CA GLU A 387 19.20 11.06 23.07
C GLU A 387 19.21 11.91 21.78
N LEU A 388 18.71 13.13 21.88
CA LEU A 388 18.78 14.07 20.77
C LEU A 388 20.22 14.56 20.60
N PRO A 389 20.79 14.52 19.38
CA PRO A 389 22.12 15.05 19.16
C PRO A 389 22.13 16.56 19.39
N GLY A 390 22.92 17.03 20.34
CA GLY A 390 23.24 18.44 20.53
C GLY A 390 22.23 19.27 21.35
N VAL A 391 21.44 18.66 22.21
CA VAL A 391 20.66 19.35 23.24
C VAL A 391 21.38 19.31 24.57
#